data_9ea4ee475bffd2d60cc68ff98287b384
#
_entry.id   9ea4ee475bffd2d60cc68ff98287b384
#
_cell.length_a   1.000
_cell.length_b   1.000
_cell.length_c   1.000
_cell.angle_alpha   90.00
_cell.angle_beta   90.00
_cell.angle_gamma   90.00
#
_symmetry.space_group_name_H-M   'P 1'
#
loop_
_entity.id
_entity.type
_entity.pdbx_description
1 polymer ?
#
loop_
_entity_poly.entity_id
_entity_poly.type
_entity_poly.pdbx_seq_one_letter_code
_entity_poly.pdbx_strand_id
1 'polypeptide(L)'
;YDQAINLRFIHRMAKIEVILKAGEGITEEELEGATVTIFGDPLTHSTAGLVSPGDQSDGEIKPYYDAATKKYEALVPPQDMTGKPLIRISIGSNDFTYTPETEAAGKFGFFGGKRYAYTITVKASGIEVTAAKGGTWNAGGSENVGVTITYDGTETEPKIGDYYYSDGTWSDGGLRKLYADGTMEWAETKPQPENGKNVIAIVFHAGHHENDASDY
;
A
#
# COMPACT_ATOMS: atom_id res chain seq x y z
N TYR A 1 39.92 5.57 -6.60
CA TYR A 1 38.59 5.66 -5.97
C TYR A 1 37.74 4.52 -6.52
N ASP A 2 37.82 3.32 -5.91
CA ASP A 2 37.05 2.12 -6.29
C ASP A 2 35.98 1.80 -5.22
N GLN A 3 35.27 2.80 -4.73
CA GLN A 3 34.12 2.54 -3.86
C GLN A 3 32.83 2.71 -4.64
N ALA A 4 32.03 1.64 -4.71
CA ALA A 4 30.69 1.69 -5.26
C ALA A 4 29.84 2.69 -4.46
N ILE A 5 29.24 3.65 -5.16
CA ILE A 5 28.32 4.60 -4.54
C ILE A 5 26.93 3.96 -4.53
N ASN A 6 26.43 3.64 -3.34
CA ASN A 6 25.06 3.16 -3.18
C ASN A 6 24.07 4.31 -3.29
N LEU A 7 23.35 4.38 -4.41
CA LEU A 7 22.28 5.36 -4.63
C LEU A 7 20.95 4.72 -4.25
N ARG A 8 20.28 5.30 -3.25
CA ARG A 8 18.93 4.89 -2.88
C ARG A 8 17.91 5.83 -3.52
N PHE A 9 17.09 5.28 -4.42
CA PHE A 9 15.98 5.98 -5.01
C PHE A 9 14.70 5.74 -4.19
N ILE A 10 13.95 6.81 -3.93
CA ILE A 10 12.68 6.76 -3.19
C ILE A 10 11.60 7.39 -4.07
N HIS A 11 10.51 6.67 -4.30
CA HIS A 11 9.35 7.23 -4.97
C HIS A 11 8.72 8.33 -4.11
N ARG A 12 8.59 9.53 -4.67
CA ARG A 12 7.97 10.68 -4.01
C ARG A 12 6.51 10.87 -4.38
N MET A 13 6.10 10.33 -5.52
CA MET A 13 4.70 10.31 -5.97
C MET A 13 3.98 9.10 -5.39
N ALA A 14 2.66 9.17 -5.33
CA ALA A 14 1.81 8.02 -5.17
C ALA A 14 1.47 7.43 -6.55
N LYS A 15 1.29 6.11 -6.63
CA LYS A 15 0.80 5.41 -7.82
C LYS A 15 -0.65 4.99 -7.59
N ILE A 16 -1.54 5.33 -8.54
CA ILE A 16 -2.92 4.85 -8.54
C ILE A 16 -3.08 3.88 -9.70
N GLU A 17 -3.71 2.75 -9.41
CA GLU A 17 -4.09 1.74 -10.40
C GLU A 17 -5.58 1.46 -10.29
N VAL A 18 -6.28 1.44 -11.41
CA VAL A 18 -7.71 1.14 -11.48
C VAL A 18 -7.95 0.03 -12.49
N ILE A 19 -8.68 -0.99 -12.09
CA ILE A 19 -9.18 -2.07 -12.95
C ILE A 19 -10.70 -1.99 -12.95
N LEU A 20 -11.29 -1.94 -14.13
CA LEU A 20 -12.73 -2.01 -14.28
C LEU A 20 -13.17 -3.46 -14.55
N LYS A 21 -14.33 -3.83 -14.02
CA LYS A 21 -15.01 -5.09 -14.28
C LYS A 21 -16.46 -4.82 -14.64
N ALA A 22 -16.96 -5.53 -15.63
CA ALA A 22 -18.37 -5.50 -15.96
C ALA A 22 -19.18 -6.24 -14.88
N GLY A 23 -20.23 -5.59 -14.40
CA GLY A 23 -21.21 -6.13 -13.48
C GLY A 23 -22.57 -6.24 -14.13
N GLU A 24 -23.61 -6.39 -13.30
CA GLU A 24 -24.98 -6.57 -13.79
C GLU A 24 -25.45 -5.40 -14.66
N GLY A 25 -25.88 -5.70 -15.88
CA GLY A 25 -26.41 -4.73 -16.83
C GLY A 25 -25.38 -3.89 -17.57
N ILE A 26 -24.09 -4.22 -17.46
CA ILE A 26 -22.98 -3.62 -18.23
C ILE A 26 -22.26 -4.74 -18.98
N THR A 27 -21.97 -4.50 -20.23
CA THR A 27 -21.19 -5.44 -21.08
C THR A 27 -19.70 -5.10 -21.07
N GLU A 28 -18.84 -6.06 -21.39
CA GLU A 28 -17.39 -5.81 -21.55
C GLU A 28 -17.11 -4.80 -22.68
N GLU A 29 -17.92 -4.79 -23.74
CA GLU A 29 -17.78 -3.86 -24.86
C GLU A 29 -18.09 -2.42 -24.44
N GLU A 30 -19.13 -2.20 -23.62
CA GLU A 30 -19.42 -0.90 -23.03
C GLU A 30 -18.30 -0.45 -22.11
N LEU A 31 -17.71 -1.38 -21.36
CA LEU A 31 -16.61 -1.10 -20.45
C LEU A 31 -15.31 -0.71 -21.19
N GLU A 32 -15.06 -1.30 -22.36
CA GLU A 32 -13.91 -0.92 -23.21
C GLU A 32 -14.01 0.51 -23.72
N GLY A 33 -15.21 1.06 -23.84
CA GLY A 33 -15.48 2.45 -24.17
C GLY A 33 -15.45 3.41 -22.97
N ALA A 34 -15.21 2.90 -21.77
CA ALA A 34 -15.23 3.71 -20.55
C ALA A 34 -14.05 4.70 -20.49
N THR A 35 -14.34 5.88 -19.94
CA THR A 35 -13.31 6.86 -19.57
C THR A 35 -13.15 6.90 -18.06
N VAL A 36 -11.91 6.80 -17.61
CA VAL A 36 -11.56 6.95 -16.19
C VAL A 36 -10.88 8.30 -15.96
N THR A 37 -11.35 9.02 -14.95
CA THR A 37 -10.73 10.26 -14.48
C THR A 37 -10.38 10.08 -13.01
N ILE A 38 -9.17 10.44 -12.62
CA ILE A 38 -8.70 10.47 -11.24
C ILE A 38 -8.72 11.92 -10.79
N PHE A 39 -9.39 12.19 -9.68
CA PHE A 39 -9.41 13.51 -9.08
C PHE A 39 -8.16 13.70 -8.20
N GLY A 40 -7.70 14.93 -8.14
CA GLY A 40 -6.55 15.35 -7.37
C GLY A 40 -5.75 16.40 -8.11
N ASP A 41 -5.07 17.24 -7.37
CA ASP A 41 -4.24 18.27 -7.97
C ASP A 41 -3.07 17.65 -8.72
N PRO A 42 -2.84 18.02 -9.98
CA PRO A 42 -1.68 17.55 -10.73
C PRO A 42 -0.39 18.08 -10.13
N LEU A 43 0.72 17.43 -10.45
CA LEU A 43 2.05 17.94 -10.10
C LEU A 43 2.32 19.28 -10.80
N THR A 44 2.59 20.34 -10.04
CA THR A 44 2.98 21.64 -10.61
C THR A 44 4.47 21.87 -10.59
N HIS A 45 5.16 21.40 -9.55
CA HIS A 45 6.62 21.51 -9.47
C HIS A 45 7.22 20.53 -8.47
N SER A 46 8.50 20.24 -8.65
CA SER A 46 9.30 19.50 -7.66
C SER A 46 10.59 20.28 -7.40
N THR A 47 10.89 20.54 -6.14
CA THR A 47 12.09 21.25 -5.73
C THR A 47 12.79 20.50 -4.62
N ALA A 48 14.10 20.30 -4.74
CA ALA A 48 14.93 19.63 -3.72
C ALA A 48 14.39 18.26 -3.24
N GLY A 49 13.80 17.47 -4.17
CA GLY A 49 13.23 16.17 -3.86
C GLY A 49 11.88 16.21 -3.14
N LEU A 50 11.30 17.39 -2.96
CA LEU A 50 9.92 17.57 -2.50
C LEU A 50 8.99 17.62 -3.71
N VAL A 51 7.84 16.96 -3.57
CA VAL A 51 6.77 16.95 -4.57
C VAL A 51 5.55 17.58 -3.92
N SER A 52 5.02 18.62 -4.54
CA SER A 52 3.85 19.34 -4.05
C SER A 52 2.70 19.25 -5.05
N PRO A 53 1.44 19.10 -4.57
CA PRO A 53 0.28 19.26 -5.43
C PRO A 53 0.17 20.71 -5.93
N GLY A 54 -0.63 20.90 -6.96
CA GLY A 54 -1.03 22.23 -7.41
C GLY A 54 -2.03 22.89 -6.46
N ASP A 55 -2.38 24.11 -6.75
CA ASP A 55 -3.36 24.88 -5.96
C ASP A 55 -4.81 24.70 -6.46
N GLN A 56 -5.04 23.75 -7.38
CA GLN A 56 -6.35 23.51 -7.97
C GLN A 56 -7.11 22.46 -7.15
N SER A 57 -8.15 22.87 -6.45
CA SER A 57 -8.97 21.98 -5.61
C SER A 57 -9.76 20.93 -6.38
N ASP A 58 -9.91 21.08 -7.71
CA ASP A 58 -10.73 20.25 -8.58
C ASP A 58 -9.93 19.68 -9.75
N GLY A 59 -8.64 19.45 -9.55
CA GLY A 59 -7.76 18.92 -10.58
C GLY A 59 -8.23 17.53 -11.06
N GLU A 60 -8.21 17.35 -12.38
CA GLU A 60 -8.49 16.09 -13.05
C GLU A 60 -7.23 15.54 -13.68
N ILE A 61 -6.95 14.28 -13.39
CA ILE A 61 -5.82 13.55 -13.94
C ILE A 61 -6.36 12.44 -14.84
N LYS A 62 -6.00 12.48 -16.11
CA LYS A 62 -6.32 11.41 -17.04
C LYS A 62 -5.27 10.29 -16.88
N PRO A 63 -5.64 9.10 -16.41
CA PRO A 63 -4.70 8.01 -16.27
C PRO A 63 -4.27 7.45 -17.63
N TYR A 64 -3.10 6.87 -17.67
CA TYR A 64 -2.65 6.04 -18.79
C TYR A 64 -3.41 4.71 -18.76
N TYR A 65 -3.93 4.28 -19.90
CA TYR A 65 -4.54 2.97 -20.05
C TYR A 65 -3.55 1.99 -20.67
N ASP A 66 -3.23 0.94 -19.93
CA ASP A 66 -2.43 -0.18 -20.44
C ASP A 66 -3.38 -1.27 -20.97
N ALA A 67 -3.45 -1.40 -22.27
CA ALA A 67 -4.31 -2.38 -22.93
C ALA A 67 -3.90 -3.84 -22.68
N ALA A 68 -2.61 -4.09 -22.39
CA ALA A 68 -2.13 -5.46 -22.14
C ALA A 68 -2.59 -5.98 -20.76
N THR A 69 -2.64 -5.11 -19.77
CA THR A 69 -3.08 -5.45 -18.40
C THR A 69 -4.50 -4.99 -18.09
N LYS A 70 -5.14 -4.25 -18.99
CA LYS A 70 -6.45 -3.60 -18.81
C LYS A 70 -6.50 -2.70 -17.56
N LYS A 71 -5.39 -2.02 -17.26
CA LYS A 71 -5.25 -1.13 -16.11
C LYS A 71 -5.18 0.32 -16.54
N TYR A 72 -5.81 1.16 -15.73
CA TYR A 72 -5.61 2.60 -15.75
C TYR A 72 -4.61 2.98 -14.66
N GLU A 73 -3.57 3.69 -15.01
CA GLU A 73 -2.47 4.04 -14.10
C GLU A 73 -2.18 5.53 -14.09
N ALA A 74 -1.99 6.10 -12.90
CA ALA A 74 -1.61 7.48 -12.74
C ALA A 74 -0.58 7.66 -11.63
N LEU A 75 0.24 8.70 -11.77
CA LEU A 75 1.11 9.21 -10.72
C LEU A 75 0.52 10.51 -10.19
N VAL A 76 0.33 10.57 -8.89
CA VAL A 76 -0.25 11.73 -8.22
C VAL A 76 0.67 12.22 -7.11
N PRO A 77 0.77 13.54 -6.89
CA PRO A 77 1.51 14.05 -5.75
C PRO A 77 0.80 13.71 -4.43
N PRO A 78 1.54 13.57 -3.32
CA PRO A 78 0.94 13.41 -2.01
C PRO A 78 -0.01 14.56 -1.70
N GLN A 79 -1.24 14.25 -1.29
CA GLN A 79 -2.26 15.23 -0.99
C GLN A 79 -3.38 14.67 -0.15
N ASP A 80 -4.12 15.55 0.54
CA ASP A 80 -5.31 15.21 1.32
C ASP A 80 -6.54 15.11 0.41
N MET A 81 -7.16 13.94 0.38
CA MET A 81 -8.36 13.63 -0.39
C MET A 81 -9.58 13.33 0.50
N THR A 82 -9.51 13.71 1.76
CA THR A 82 -10.60 13.47 2.74
C THR A 82 -11.92 14.07 2.27
N GLY A 83 -12.94 13.22 2.10
CA GLY A 83 -14.27 13.63 1.67
C GLY A 83 -14.36 14.12 0.22
N LYS A 84 -13.28 14.03 -0.54
CA LYS A 84 -13.26 14.44 -1.96
C LYS A 84 -13.55 13.25 -2.87
N PRO A 85 -14.19 13.48 -4.04
CA PRO A 85 -14.25 12.45 -5.08
C PRO A 85 -12.85 12.01 -5.50
N LEU A 86 -12.70 10.72 -5.79
CA LEU A 86 -11.42 10.13 -6.13
C LEU A 86 -11.36 9.63 -7.58
N ILE A 87 -12.37 8.91 -8.01
CA ILE A 87 -12.40 8.30 -9.34
C ILE A 87 -13.78 8.55 -9.96
N ARG A 88 -13.80 9.03 -11.21
CA ARG A 88 -14.99 9.07 -12.05
C ARG A 88 -14.83 8.10 -13.20
N ILE A 89 -15.89 7.35 -13.47
CA ILE A 89 -16.00 6.43 -14.59
C ILE A 89 -17.17 6.89 -15.43
N SER A 90 -16.91 7.21 -16.72
CA SER A 90 -17.92 7.63 -17.66
C SER A 90 -18.13 6.52 -18.70
N ILE A 91 -19.36 6.05 -18.85
CA ILE A 91 -19.77 5.04 -19.83
C ILE A 91 -20.98 5.59 -20.59
N GLY A 92 -20.81 5.88 -21.86
CA GLY A 92 -21.84 6.54 -22.66
C GLY A 92 -22.22 7.91 -22.05
N SER A 93 -23.47 8.05 -21.60
CA SER A 93 -23.97 9.26 -20.92
C SER A 93 -23.99 9.15 -19.39
N ASN A 94 -23.52 8.04 -18.83
CA ASN A 94 -23.59 7.79 -17.39
C ASN A 94 -22.23 8.03 -16.73
N ASP A 95 -22.25 8.80 -15.65
CA ASP A 95 -21.08 9.07 -14.81
C ASP A 95 -21.26 8.40 -13.45
N PHE A 96 -20.27 7.63 -13.04
CA PHE A 96 -20.19 7.02 -11.73
C PHE A 96 -18.99 7.60 -10.98
N THR A 97 -19.23 8.10 -9.78
CA THR A 97 -18.16 8.71 -8.97
C THR A 97 -17.95 7.93 -7.69
N TYR A 98 -16.70 7.58 -7.44
CA TYR A 98 -16.27 6.98 -6.19
C TYR A 98 -15.64 8.04 -5.29
N THR A 99 -16.18 8.15 -4.07
CA THR A 99 -15.60 8.93 -2.98
C THR A 99 -15.23 7.96 -1.87
N PRO A 100 -13.94 7.85 -1.48
CA PRO A 100 -13.52 6.95 -0.41
C PRO A 100 -14.21 7.30 0.91
N GLU A 101 -14.61 6.27 1.64
CA GLU A 101 -15.02 6.45 3.03
C GLU A 101 -13.80 6.90 3.86
N THR A 102 -14.01 7.82 4.77
CA THR A 102 -12.98 8.22 5.73
C THR A 102 -12.68 7.05 6.67
N GLU A 103 -11.41 6.71 6.85
CA GLU A 103 -11.02 5.72 7.85
C GLU A 103 -11.39 6.17 9.27
N ALA A 104 -11.31 5.26 10.24
CA ALA A 104 -11.59 5.57 11.66
C ALA A 104 -10.80 6.77 12.21
N ALA A 105 -9.68 7.14 11.57
CA ALA A 105 -8.92 8.35 11.85
C ALA A 105 -9.47 9.61 11.17
N GLY A 106 -10.55 9.51 10.39
CA GLY A 106 -11.21 10.64 9.75
C GLY A 106 -10.47 11.29 8.59
N LYS A 107 -9.43 10.64 8.04
CA LYS A 107 -8.62 11.19 6.95
C LYS A 107 -8.34 10.15 5.86
N PHE A 108 -8.32 10.62 4.63
CA PHE A 108 -7.85 9.88 3.47
C PHE A 108 -6.92 10.75 2.63
N GLY A 109 -5.83 10.19 2.13
CA GLY A 109 -4.90 10.95 1.29
C GLY A 109 -3.95 10.06 0.49
N PHE A 110 -3.26 10.67 -0.45
CA PHE A 110 -2.18 10.04 -1.17
C PHE A 110 -0.85 10.33 -0.49
N PHE A 111 -0.09 9.28 -0.24
CA PHE A 111 1.23 9.36 0.38
C PHE A 111 2.31 8.95 -0.61
N GLY A 112 3.43 9.67 -0.61
CA GLY A 112 4.57 9.37 -1.48
C GLY A 112 5.11 7.97 -1.26
N GLY A 113 5.46 7.28 -2.36
CA GLY A 113 5.95 5.92 -2.34
C GLY A 113 4.88 4.85 -2.09
N LYS A 114 3.60 5.23 -2.02
CA LYS A 114 2.50 4.30 -1.84
C LYS A 114 1.80 4.00 -3.17
N ARG A 115 1.27 2.78 -3.27
CA ARG A 115 0.45 2.30 -4.39
C ARG A 115 -0.98 2.07 -3.90
N TYR A 116 -1.93 2.60 -4.62
CA TYR A 116 -3.36 2.47 -4.38
C TYR A 116 -3.99 1.71 -5.53
N ALA A 117 -4.51 0.53 -5.29
CA ALA A 117 -5.13 -0.31 -6.29
C ALA A 117 -6.64 -0.41 -6.06
N TYR A 118 -7.42 -0.12 -7.08
CA TYR A 118 -8.87 -0.17 -7.05
C TYR A 118 -9.38 -1.15 -8.10
N THR A 119 -10.22 -2.08 -7.69
CA THR A 119 -11.04 -2.87 -8.61
C THR A 119 -12.47 -2.37 -8.50
N ILE A 120 -13.01 -1.87 -9.60
CA ILE A 120 -14.34 -1.27 -9.64
C ILE A 120 -15.22 -2.11 -10.54
N THR A 121 -16.24 -2.73 -9.96
CA THR A 121 -17.29 -3.40 -10.70
C THR A 121 -18.38 -2.40 -11.05
N VAL A 122 -18.57 -2.12 -12.33
CA VAL A 122 -19.58 -1.18 -12.82
C VAL A 122 -20.84 -1.95 -13.15
N LYS A 123 -21.95 -1.53 -12.55
CA LYS A 123 -23.31 -2.08 -12.75
C LYS A 123 -24.21 -0.98 -13.33
N ALA A 124 -25.25 -1.33 -14.03
CA ALA A 124 -26.22 -0.35 -14.52
C ALA A 124 -26.86 0.47 -13.38
N SER A 125 -26.91 -0.08 -12.17
CA SER A 125 -27.43 0.56 -10.96
C SER A 125 -26.39 1.36 -10.15
N GLY A 126 -25.11 1.31 -10.50
CA GLY A 126 -24.04 1.95 -9.74
C GLY A 126 -22.70 1.23 -9.82
N ILE A 127 -21.80 1.56 -8.91
CA ILE A 127 -20.47 0.95 -8.83
C ILE A 127 -20.25 0.26 -7.49
N GLU A 128 -19.48 -0.82 -7.53
CA GLU A 128 -18.97 -1.50 -6.34
C GLU A 128 -17.46 -1.45 -6.37
N VAL A 129 -16.85 -0.91 -5.32
CA VAL A 129 -15.41 -0.65 -5.27
C VAL A 129 -14.75 -1.55 -4.25
N THR A 130 -13.76 -2.31 -4.70
CA THR A 130 -12.83 -3.01 -3.83
C THR A 130 -11.49 -2.29 -3.87
N ALA A 131 -11.10 -1.68 -2.78
CA ALA A 131 -9.84 -0.98 -2.64
C ALA A 131 -8.82 -1.88 -1.92
N ALA A 132 -7.64 -2.04 -2.50
CA ALA A 132 -6.49 -2.53 -1.77
C ALA A 132 -5.81 -1.32 -1.12
N LYS A 133 -5.78 -1.30 0.21
CA LYS A 133 -5.13 -0.21 0.96
C LYS A 133 -3.64 -0.17 0.67
N GLY A 134 -3.16 1.03 0.45
CA GLY A 134 -1.84 1.44 0.03
C GLY A 134 -0.66 0.55 0.36
N GLY A 135 -0.31 -0.33 -0.57
CA GLY A 135 0.97 -1.04 -0.55
C GLY A 135 2.15 -0.10 -0.82
N THR A 136 3.34 -0.52 -0.44
CA THR A 136 4.56 0.18 -0.83
C THR A 136 4.76 0.03 -2.35
N TRP A 137 5.06 1.11 -3.04
CA TRP A 137 5.39 1.05 -4.45
C TRP A 137 6.83 0.51 -4.61
N ASN A 138 6.94 -0.79 -4.66
CA ASN A 138 8.19 -1.48 -4.98
C ASN A 138 8.13 -1.97 -6.43
N ALA A 139 9.28 -2.11 -7.07
CA ALA A 139 9.41 -2.59 -8.44
C ALA A 139 8.81 -4.00 -8.71
N GLY A 140 8.27 -4.66 -7.71
CA GLY A 140 7.62 -5.97 -7.77
C GLY A 140 6.11 -5.98 -7.47
N GLY A 141 5.48 -4.83 -7.21
CA GLY A 141 4.02 -4.71 -7.14
C GLY A 141 3.33 -5.54 -6.08
N SER A 142 3.86 -5.61 -4.86
CA SER A 142 3.13 -6.23 -3.76
C SER A 142 2.16 -5.24 -3.13
N GLU A 143 0.91 -5.64 -3.02
CA GLU A 143 -0.08 -5.02 -2.16
C GLU A 143 0.43 -5.02 -0.70
N ASN A 144 -0.10 -4.13 0.14
CA ASN A 144 0.20 -4.19 1.58
C ASN A 144 -0.55 -5.38 2.20
N VAL A 145 -0.23 -6.57 1.72
CA VAL A 145 -0.76 -7.81 2.26
C VAL A 145 0.01 -8.08 3.54
N GLY A 146 -0.66 -7.92 4.67
CA GLY A 146 -0.03 -8.27 5.94
C GLY A 146 0.29 -9.77 5.98
N VAL A 147 1.53 -10.09 6.30
CA VAL A 147 1.90 -11.47 6.64
C VAL A 147 1.42 -11.73 8.06
N THR A 148 0.49 -12.67 8.20
CA THR A 148 0.03 -13.12 9.52
C THR A 148 1.12 -13.96 10.15
N ILE A 149 1.55 -13.57 11.35
CA ILE A 149 2.55 -14.29 12.13
C ILE A 149 1.79 -15.16 13.14
N THR A 150 1.95 -16.46 13.04
CA THR A 150 1.39 -17.41 13.99
C THR A 150 2.55 -18.03 14.75
N TYR A 151 2.50 -17.97 16.07
CA TYR A 151 3.45 -18.62 16.95
C TYR A 151 2.79 -19.88 17.52
N ASP A 152 3.31 -21.05 17.17
CA ASP A 152 2.83 -22.35 17.67
C ASP A 152 3.85 -23.04 18.59
N GLY A 153 4.98 -22.39 18.84
CA GLY A 153 6.05 -22.91 19.72
C GLY A 153 6.96 -23.96 19.07
N THR A 154 6.83 -24.18 17.76
CA THR A 154 7.62 -25.17 17.01
C THR A 154 8.64 -24.55 16.06
N GLU A 155 8.74 -23.23 16.05
CA GLU A 155 9.67 -22.51 15.21
C GLU A 155 11.13 -22.86 15.51
N THR A 156 11.89 -23.08 14.45
CA THR A 156 13.33 -23.36 14.52
C THR A 156 14.20 -22.10 14.50
N GLU A 157 13.61 -20.94 14.18
CA GLU A 157 14.25 -19.65 14.08
C GLU A 157 13.40 -18.54 14.68
N PRO A 158 14.00 -17.48 15.27
CA PRO A 158 13.25 -16.38 15.82
C PRO A 158 12.59 -15.56 14.70
N LYS A 159 11.41 -15.02 14.97
CA LYS A 159 10.65 -14.14 14.07
C LYS A 159 10.73 -12.69 14.52
N ILE A 160 10.48 -11.77 13.61
CA ILE A 160 10.39 -10.35 13.95
C ILE A 160 9.33 -10.15 15.05
N GLY A 161 9.71 -9.44 16.10
CA GLY A 161 8.87 -9.17 17.25
C GLY A 161 9.04 -10.15 18.41
N ASP A 162 9.82 -11.22 18.25
CA ASP A 162 10.08 -12.18 19.33
C ASP A 162 11.02 -11.64 20.41
N TYR A 163 10.84 -12.10 21.64
CA TYR A 163 11.83 -11.92 22.69
C TYR A 163 13.00 -12.88 22.44
N TYR A 164 14.21 -12.32 22.44
CA TYR A 164 15.44 -13.11 22.37
C TYR A 164 16.17 -13.11 23.71
N TYR A 165 16.53 -14.29 24.17
CA TYR A 165 17.08 -14.51 25.50
C TYR A 165 18.60 -14.73 25.51
N SER A 166 19.22 -14.49 26.65
CA SER A 166 20.68 -14.66 26.85
C SER A 166 21.16 -16.10 26.69
N ASP A 167 20.28 -17.08 26.73
CA ASP A 167 20.58 -18.51 26.49
C ASP A 167 20.47 -18.92 25.02
N GLY A 168 20.21 -17.97 24.10
CA GLY A 168 20.06 -18.22 22.67
C GLY A 168 18.67 -18.74 22.27
N THR A 169 17.72 -18.80 23.20
CA THR A 169 16.33 -19.17 22.92
C THR A 169 15.48 -17.92 22.70
N TRP A 170 14.25 -18.11 22.21
CA TRP A 170 13.29 -17.05 21.94
C TRP A 170 11.86 -17.48 22.26
N SER A 171 10.97 -16.49 22.38
CA SER A 171 9.53 -16.74 22.54
C SER A 171 8.71 -15.62 21.92
N ASP A 172 7.41 -15.88 21.71
CA ASP A 172 6.46 -14.92 21.13
C ASP A 172 6.47 -13.57 21.88
N GLY A 173 6.85 -12.51 21.18
CA GLY A 173 6.79 -11.14 21.69
C GLY A 173 5.48 -10.42 21.35
N GLY A 174 4.55 -11.09 20.66
CA GLY A 174 3.20 -10.62 20.42
C GLY A 174 2.95 -9.98 19.05
N LEU A 175 3.91 -9.99 18.13
CA LEU A 175 3.65 -9.53 16.77
C LEU A 175 2.69 -10.51 16.07
N ARG A 176 1.60 -9.98 15.48
CA ARG A 176 0.58 -10.79 14.80
C ARG A 176 0.54 -10.57 13.30
N LYS A 177 0.94 -9.39 12.86
CA LYS A 177 0.94 -9.06 11.45
C LYS A 177 2.00 -8.02 11.14
N LEU A 178 2.77 -8.27 10.09
CA LEU A 178 3.75 -7.36 9.55
C LEU A 178 3.30 -6.96 8.14
N TYR A 179 3.10 -5.69 7.93
CA TYR A 179 2.69 -5.16 6.63
C TYR A 179 3.90 -4.75 5.78
N ALA A 180 3.75 -4.79 4.47
CA ALA A 180 4.81 -4.47 3.52
C ALA A 180 5.34 -3.02 3.65
N ASP A 181 4.56 -2.12 4.24
CA ASP A 181 4.97 -0.73 4.54
C ASP A 181 5.73 -0.59 5.87
N GLY A 182 5.96 -1.71 6.56
CA GLY A 182 6.63 -1.74 7.86
C GLY A 182 5.71 -1.46 9.05
N THR A 183 4.40 -1.27 8.83
CA THR A 183 3.43 -1.22 9.93
C THR A 183 3.27 -2.58 10.57
N MET A 184 3.01 -2.61 11.88
CA MET A 184 2.94 -3.81 12.69
C MET A 184 1.64 -3.84 13.48
N GLU A 185 1.01 -5.02 13.51
CA GLU A 185 -0.16 -5.30 14.33
C GLU A 185 0.25 -6.26 15.45
N TRP A 186 0.02 -5.83 16.67
CA TRP A 186 0.40 -6.58 17.88
C TRP A 186 -0.82 -7.24 18.50
N ALA A 187 -0.59 -8.29 19.30
CA ALA A 187 -1.63 -8.89 20.10
C ALA A 187 -2.27 -7.87 21.04
N GLU A 188 -3.59 -7.95 21.24
CA GLU A 188 -4.32 -7.10 22.20
C GLU A 188 -3.72 -7.19 23.61
N THR A 189 -3.32 -8.41 24.00
CA THR A 189 -2.56 -8.63 25.23
C THR A 189 -1.16 -9.11 24.84
N LYS A 190 -0.16 -8.31 25.15
CA LYS A 190 1.22 -8.64 24.83
C LYS A 190 1.68 -9.84 25.67
N PRO A 191 2.19 -10.94 25.04
CA PRO A 191 2.79 -12.05 25.75
C PRO A 191 3.88 -11.58 26.70
N GLN A 192 4.01 -12.22 27.84
CA GLN A 192 5.08 -11.95 28.78
C GLN A 192 6.30 -12.79 28.41
N PRO A 193 7.52 -12.27 28.63
CA PRO A 193 8.73 -13.07 28.51
C PRO A 193 8.65 -14.33 29.38
N GLU A 194 9.32 -15.38 28.94
CA GLU A 194 9.38 -16.63 29.72
C GLU A 194 9.99 -16.38 31.11
N ASN A 195 9.30 -16.93 32.11
CA ASN A 195 9.72 -16.76 33.50
C ASN A 195 11.11 -17.38 33.74
N GLY A 196 11.98 -16.60 34.36
CA GLY A 196 13.35 -17.02 34.68
C GLY A 196 14.36 -16.83 33.56
N LYS A 197 13.95 -16.37 32.38
CA LYS A 197 14.86 -16.04 31.28
C LYS A 197 15.15 -14.54 31.20
N ASN A 198 16.38 -14.21 30.80
CA ASN A 198 16.81 -12.82 30.66
C ASN A 198 16.69 -12.37 29.20
N VAL A 199 15.74 -11.47 28.92
CA VAL A 199 15.56 -10.86 27.58
C VAL A 199 16.72 -9.92 27.30
N ILE A 200 17.45 -10.15 26.22
CA ILE A 200 18.56 -9.29 25.78
C ILE A 200 18.20 -8.45 24.57
N ALA A 201 17.21 -8.87 23.78
CA ALA A 201 16.75 -8.16 22.58
C ALA A 201 15.30 -8.48 22.26
N ILE A 202 14.72 -7.64 21.38
CA ILE A 202 13.52 -7.97 20.59
C ILE A 202 13.98 -8.07 19.14
N VAL A 203 13.64 -9.15 18.48
CA VAL A 203 14.01 -9.38 17.08
C VAL A 203 13.33 -8.34 16.19
N PHE A 204 14.08 -7.51 15.52
CA PHE A 204 13.56 -6.50 14.58
C PHE A 204 13.85 -6.84 13.12
N HIS A 205 14.74 -7.79 12.86
CA HIS A 205 15.07 -8.33 11.55
C HIS A 205 15.31 -9.81 11.70
N ALA A 206 14.75 -10.61 10.79
CA ALA A 206 15.01 -12.04 10.69
C ALA A 206 15.44 -12.35 9.26
N GLY A 207 16.53 -13.11 9.11
CA GLY A 207 17.09 -13.51 7.84
C GLY A 207 18.51 -13.00 7.60
N HIS A 208 19.09 -13.47 6.52
CA HIS A 208 20.46 -13.16 6.12
C HIS A 208 20.56 -11.78 5.49
N HIS A 209 21.52 -10.98 5.93
CA HIS A 209 21.87 -9.71 5.28
C HIS A 209 22.98 -9.96 4.27
N GLU A 210 22.88 -9.44 3.03
CA GLU A 210 23.82 -9.71 1.93
C GLU A 210 25.30 -9.49 2.26
N ASN A 211 25.60 -8.70 3.30
CA ASN A 211 26.98 -8.39 3.72
C ASN A 211 27.37 -9.02 5.06
N ASP A 212 26.54 -9.86 5.63
CA ASP A 212 26.83 -10.53 6.90
C ASP A 212 27.24 -11.99 6.67
N ALA A 213 28.29 -12.38 7.34
CA ALA A 213 28.79 -13.76 7.31
C ALA A 213 28.01 -14.70 8.26
N SER A 214 27.05 -14.17 9.02
CA SER A 214 26.23 -14.90 9.98
C SER A 214 24.78 -14.47 9.89
N ASP A 215 23.88 -15.43 9.97
CA ASP A 215 22.44 -15.21 10.09
C ASP A 215 22.10 -14.68 11.49
N TYR A 216 21.17 -13.73 11.56
CA TYR A 216 20.61 -13.18 12.80
C TYR A 216 19.12 -13.43 12.87
#